data_3fc4f4798b7521f6cf7362451527db7d
#
_entry.id   3fc4f4798b7521f6cf7362451527db7d
#
_cell.length_a   1.000
_cell.length_b   1.000
_cell.length_c   1.000
_cell.angle_alpha   90.00
_cell.angle_beta   90.00
_cell.angle_gamma   90.00
#
_symmetry.space_group_name_H-M   'P 1'
#
loop_
_entity.id
_entity.type
_entity.pdbx_description
1 polymer ?
#
loop_
_entity_poly.entity_id
_entity_poly.type
_entity_poly.pdbx_seq_one_letter_code
_entity_poly.pdbx_strand_id
1 'polypeptide(L)'
;MDKGFVLNQNSVDAICPRPIGWLEYTLSQTEIDYLWDCVANKGDTIPIFDKLYNLHTFQLYDKNNWFFNNSLLPLINRYINEFKNMGEEFPINSGYAPYYLDNWWVNYQPQGVLNPLHTHGSVYSFAIWLKIPTEHKEQNNNP
;
A
#
# COMPACT_ATOMS: atom_id res chain seq x y z
N MET A 1 -39.88 -30.49 -18.30
CA MET A 1 -40.39 -29.10 -18.17
C MET A 1 -39.44 -28.38 -17.23
N ASP A 2 -38.57 -27.63 -17.83
CA ASP A 2 -37.55 -26.85 -17.12
C ASP A 2 -38.24 -25.61 -16.53
N LYS A 3 -38.38 -25.56 -15.22
CA LYS A 3 -38.90 -24.35 -14.57
C LYS A 3 -37.74 -23.36 -14.48
N GLY A 4 -37.62 -22.53 -15.50
CA GLY A 4 -36.69 -21.41 -15.50
C GLY A 4 -36.90 -20.57 -14.23
N PHE A 5 -35.81 -20.37 -13.49
CA PHE A 5 -35.78 -19.53 -12.30
C PHE A 5 -35.98 -18.07 -12.75
N VAL A 6 -37.17 -17.54 -12.54
CA VAL A 6 -37.44 -16.13 -12.82
C VAL A 6 -37.03 -15.33 -11.57
N LEU A 7 -35.92 -14.63 -11.66
CA LEU A 7 -35.55 -13.62 -10.66
C LEU A 7 -36.59 -12.51 -10.66
N ASN A 8 -37.19 -12.24 -9.52
CA ASN A 8 -38.07 -11.10 -9.33
C ASN A 8 -37.22 -9.81 -9.45
N GLN A 9 -37.39 -9.12 -10.59
CA GLN A 9 -36.57 -7.93 -10.91
C GLN A 9 -36.68 -6.80 -9.87
N ASN A 10 -37.68 -6.81 -9.00
CA ASN A 10 -37.89 -5.81 -7.97
C ASN A 10 -37.09 -6.05 -6.68
N SER A 11 -36.29 -7.10 -6.61
CA SER A 11 -35.50 -7.47 -5.41
C SER A 11 -33.99 -7.54 -5.64
N VAL A 12 -33.51 -7.11 -6.79
CA VAL A 12 -32.07 -7.09 -7.13
C VAL A 12 -31.58 -5.66 -7.14
N ASP A 13 -30.94 -5.26 -6.04
CA ASP A 13 -30.20 -3.99 -5.99
C ASP A 13 -28.75 -4.21 -6.45
N ALA A 14 -28.34 -3.44 -7.45
CA ALA A 14 -26.95 -3.42 -7.84
C ALA A 14 -26.16 -2.62 -6.81
N ILE A 15 -25.40 -3.31 -5.96
CA ILE A 15 -24.46 -2.67 -5.03
C ILE A 15 -23.19 -2.35 -5.83
N CYS A 16 -22.99 -1.08 -6.12
CA CYS A 16 -21.74 -0.60 -6.71
C CYS A 16 -20.82 -0.18 -5.55
N PRO A 17 -19.73 -0.93 -5.25
CA PRO A 17 -18.80 -0.51 -4.22
C PRO A 17 -18.19 0.83 -4.61
N ARG A 18 -18.24 1.81 -3.72
CA ARG A 18 -17.58 3.09 -3.95
C ARG A 18 -16.07 2.86 -4.04
N PRO A 19 -15.39 3.44 -5.03
CA PRO A 19 -13.95 3.28 -5.14
C PRO A 19 -13.29 3.88 -3.90
N ILE A 20 -12.42 3.10 -3.27
CA ILE A 20 -11.54 3.59 -2.23
C ILE A 20 -10.54 4.54 -2.90
N GLY A 21 -10.44 5.77 -2.40
CA GLY A 21 -9.49 6.76 -2.92
C GLY A 21 -8.06 6.46 -2.49
N TRP A 22 -7.11 7.11 -3.12
CA TRP A 22 -5.71 7.12 -2.71
C TRP A 22 -5.15 8.54 -2.79
N LEU A 23 -4.06 8.79 -2.10
CA LEU A 23 -3.27 10.00 -2.23
C LEU A 23 -1.98 9.68 -2.98
N GLU A 24 -1.59 10.57 -3.88
CA GLU A 24 -0.27 10.58 -4.50
C GLU A 24 0.54 11.71 -3.89
N TYR A 25 1.76 11.42 -3.49
CA TYR A 25 2.65 12.36 -2.83
C TYR A 25 4.06 12.27 -3.40
N THR A 26 4.65 13.41 -3.72
CA THR A 26 6.03 13.49 -4.14
C THR A 26 6.91 13.77 -2.94
N LEU A 27 7.80 12.85 -2.64
CA LEU A 27 8.74 12.99 -1.52
C LEU A 27 9.69 14.17 -1.72
N SER A 28 9.98 14.88 -0.65
CA SER A 28 11.04 15.87 -0.59
C SER A 28 12.42 15.19 -0.63
N GLN A 29 13.47 15.96 -0.95
CA GLN A 29 14.84 15.42 -0.97
C GLN A 29 15.25 14.89 0.42
N THR A 30 14.85 15.56 1.49
CA THR A 30 15.12 15.12 2.88
C THR A 30 14.50 13.76 3.19
N GLU A 31 13.26 13.52 2.73
CA GLU A 31 12.59 12.24 2.88
C GLU A 31 13.27 11.15 2.05
N ILE A 32 13.66 11.46 0.83
CA ILE A 32 14.40 10.54 -0.06
C ILE A 32 15.74 10.15 0.58
N ASP A 33 16.50 11.11 1.09
CA ASP A 33 17.79 10.87 1.73
C ASP A 33 17.63 10.00 2.98
N TYR A 34 16.60 10.27 3.80
CA TYR A 34 16.26 9.45 4.96
C TYR A 34 15.90 8.01 4.56
N LEU A 35 15.10 7.83 3.52
CA LEU A 35 14.73 6.51 3.03
C LEU A 35 15.94 5.72 2.54
N TRP A 36 16.87 6.38 1.84
CA TRP A 36 18.13 5.74 1.44
C TRP A 36 19.00 5.36 2.63
N ASP A 37 19.01 6.16 3.70
CA ASP A 37 19.70 5.79 4.95
C ASP A 37 19.04 4.55 5.59
N CYS A 38 17.70 4.48 5.64
CA CYS A 38 16.98 3.29 6.11
C CYS A 38 17.31 2.05 5.26
N VAL A 39 17.39 2.20 3.95
CA VAL A 39 17.76 1.10 3.03
C VAL A 39 19.22 0.67 3.22
N ALA A 40 20.13 1.60 3.45
CA ALA A 40 21.53 1.30 3.73
C ALA A 40 21.71 0.55 5.07
N ASN A 41 20.87 0.85 6.06
CA ASN A 41 20.86 0.24 7.39
C ASN A 41 19.75 -0.79 7.60
N LYS A 42 19.28 -1.42 6.51
CA LYS A 42 18.21 -2.42 6.55
C LYS A 42 18.55 -3.60 7.43
N GLY A 43 17.53 -4.20 8.01
CA GLY A 43 17.63 -5.41 8.83
C GLY A 43 17.76 -6.70 8.03
N ASP A 44 17.35 -7.77 8.66
CA ASP A 44 17.43 -9.10 8.07
C ASP A 44 16.46 -9.27 6.89
N THR A 45 16.79 -10.23 6.04
CA THR A 45 15.92 -10.67 4.95
C THR A 45 14.65 -11.29 5.52
N ILE A 46 13.53 -11.07 4.88
CA ILE A 46 12.26 -11.74 5.19
C ILE A 46 12.15 -13.00 4.30
N PRO A 47 12.49 -14.19 4.81
CA PRO A 47 12.77 -15.37 3.97
C PRO A 47 11.56 -15.90 3.20
N ILE A 48 10.34 -15.64 3.68
CA ILE A 48 9.13 -16.16 3.03
C ILE A 48 8.92 -15.54 1.64
N PHE A 49 9.23 -14.27 1.49
CA PHE A 49 9.08 -13.57 0.21
C PHE A 49 10.17 -13.98 -0.77
N ASP A 50 11.39 -14.18 -0.29
CA ASP A 50 12.49 -14.64 -1.11
C ASP A 50 12.24 -16.05 -1.69
N LYS A 51 11.81 -16.98 -0.84
CA LYS A 51 11.52 -18.37 -1.23
C LYS A 51 10.34 -18.53 -2.18
N LEU A 52 9.26 -17.77 -1.95
CA LEU A 52 8.02 -17.96 -2.70
C LEU A 52 7.98 -17.15 -4.00
N TYR A 53 8.62 -15.99 -4.03
CA TYR A 53 8.42 -15.02 -5.10
C TYR A 53 9.72 -14.49 -5.71
N ASN A 54 10.88 -14.98 -5.26
CA ASN A 54 12.19 -14.44 -5.65
C ASN A 54 12.29 -12.92 -5.46
N LEU A 55 11.65 -12.42 -4.40
CA LEU A 55 11.68 -11.03 -3.99
C LEU A 55 12.64 -10.89 -2.81
N HIS A 56 13.73 -10.19 -3.02
CA HIS A 56 14.67 -9.90 -1.93
C HIS A 56 14.09 -8.79 -1.06
N THR A 57 13.41 -9.19 0.01
CA THR A 57 12.71 -8.31 0.94
C THR A 57 13.50 -8.19 2.24
N PHE A 58 13.73 -6.96 2.67
CA PHE A 58 14.45 -6.66 3.90
C PHE A 58 13.62 -5.77 4.81
N GLN A 59 13.65 -6.08 6.11
CA GLN A 59 13.02 -5.22 7.12
C GLN A 59 13.69 -3.85 7.15
N LEU A 60 12.87 -2.80 7.28
CA LEU A 60 13.33 -1.43 7.53
C LEU A 60 12.98 -1.00 8.95
N TYR A 61 13.74 -0.03 9.46
CA TYR A 61 13.54 0.56 10.78
C TYR A 61 13.41 2.07 10.67
N ASP A 62 12.29 2.60 11.19
CA ASP A 62 12.07 4.05 11.28
C ASP A 62 12.67 4.59 12.59
N LYS A 63 13.88 5.06 12.51
CA LYS A 63 14.60 5.59 13.69
C LYS A 63 13.83 6.77 14.30
N ASN A 64 13.47 6.64 15.57
CA ASN A 64 12.70 7.62 16.34
C ASN A 64 11.33 7.95 15.72
N ASN A 65 10.77 7.06 14.92
CA ASN A 65 9.51 7.27 14.16
C ASN A 65 9.57 8.55 13.31
N TRP A 66 10.74 8.86 12.74
CA TRP A 66 10.93 10.11 12.02
C TRP A 66 10.06 10.18 10.75
N PHE A 67 10.11 9.14 9.92
CA PHE A 67 9.33 9.10 8.68
C PHE A 67 7.83 9.00 8.99
N PHE A 68 7.47 8.21 9.99
CA PHE A 68 6.09 8.12 10.44
C PHE A 68 5.54 9.49 10.84
N ASN A 69 6.26 10.22 11.71
CA ASN A 69 5.78 11.49 12.23
C ASN A 69 5.82 12.64 11.22
N ASN A 70 6.83 12.67 10.34
CA ASN A 70 7.02 13.80 9.41
C ASN A 70 6.33 13.61 8.06
N SER A 71 6.08 12.36 7.64
CA SER A 71 5.52 12.05 6.33
C SER A 71 4.20 11.29 6.42
N LEU A 72 4.17 10.10 7.05
CA LEU A 72 3.00 9.23 7.01
C LEU A 72 1.83 9.77 7.83
N LEU A 73 2.05 10.23 9.03
CA LEU A 73 0.97 10.75 9.89
C LEU A 73 0.28 11.99 9.30
N PRO A 74 0.99 12.98 8.73
CA PRO A 74 0.35 14.05 7.95
C PRO A 74 -0.48 13.55 6.76
N LEU A 75 0.02 12.54 6.03
CA LEU A 75 -0.72 11.94 4.90
C LEU A 75 -1.97 11.19 5.35
N ILE A 76 -1.90 10.45 6.46
CA ILE A 76 -3.07 9.78 7.06
C ILE A 76 -4.13 10.82 7.43
N ASN A 77 -3.74 11.90 8.08
CA ASN A 77 -4.66 12.98 8.44
C ASN A 77 -5.27 13.65 7.19
N ARG A 78 -4.48 13.84 6.14
CA ARG A 78 -4.97 14.35 4.85
C ARG A 78 -5.97 13.39 4.22
N TYR A 79 -5.65 12.10 4.19
CA TYR A 79 -6.52 11.05 3.66
C TYR A 79 -7.88 11.02 4.37
N ILE A 80 -7.87 11.03 5.71
CA ILE A 80 -9.08 11.06 6.52
C ILE A 80 -9.94 12.31 6.20
N ASN A 81 -9.30 13.45 5.99
CA ASN A 81 -10.02 14.70 5.67
C ASN A 81 -10.63 14.70 4.26
N GLU A 82 -9.93 14.11 3.26
CA GLU A 82 -10.43 14.04 1.88
C GLU A 82 -11.52 12.97 1.71
N PHE A 83 -11.38 11.84 2.40
CA PHE A 83 -12.26 10.69 2.26
C PHE A 83 -13.12 10.46 3.51
N LYS A 84 -13.75 11.52 4.01
CA LYS A 84 -14.52 11.54 5.28
C LYS A 84 -15.57 10.44 5.41
N ASN A 85 -16.16 10.02 4.30
CA ASN A 85 -17.24 9.03 4.31
C ASN A 85 -16.75 7.59 4.52
N MET A 86 -15.45 7.34 4.45
CA MET A 86 -14.92 6.01 4.72
C MET A 86 -15.08 5.56 6.18
N GLY A 87 -15.08 6.50 7.13
CA GLY A 87 -15.33 6.20 8.53
C GLY A 87 -16.75 5.69 8.81
N GLU A 88 -17.71 6.03 7.96
CA GLU A 88 -19.10 5.57 8.04
C GLU A 88 -19.26 4.16 7.41
N GLU A 89 -18.54 3.90 6.32
CA GLU A 89 -18.61 2.61 5.60
C GLU A 89 -17.72 1.53 6.25
N PHE A 90 -16.59 1.94 6.81
CA PHE A 90 -15.69 1.08 7.56
C PHE A 90 -15.49 1.71 8.95
N PRO A 91 -16.28 1.34 9.96
CA PRO A 91 -16.11 1.86 11.31
C PRO A 91 -14.76 1.40 11.87
N ILE A 92 -13.73 2.09 11.44
CA ILE A 92 -12.41 1.99 12.03
C ILE A 92 -12.55 2.69 13.38
N ASN A 93 -12.49 1.93 14.43
CA ASN A 93 -12.59 2.45 15.79
C ASN A 93 -11.30 3.23 16.15
N SER A 94 -11.02 4.25 15.33
CA SER A 94 -9.79 5.05 15.37
C SER A 94 -9.89 6.23 16.34
N GLY A 95 -11.05 6.39 17.00
CA GLY A 95 -11.32 7.62 17.78
C GLY A 95 -10.39 7.84 18.96
N TYR A 96 -9.62 6.84 19.42
CA TYR A 96 -8.82 6.95 20.63
C TYR A 96 -7.47 6.18 20.58
N ALA A 97 -7.20 5.41 19.55
CA ALA A 97 -5.92 4.70 19.45
C ALA A 97 -4.95 5.46 18.53
N PRO A 98 -3.72 5.74 18.98
CA PRO A 98 -2.72 6.36 18.14
C PRO A 98 -2.34 5.43 16.98
N TYR A 99 -2.15 6.00 15.79
CA TYR A 99 -1.55 5.26 14.68
C TYR A 99 -0.07 5.00 14.96
N TYR A 100 0.43 3.88 14.46
CA TYR A 100 1.85 3.53 14.48
C TYR A 100 2.22 2.78 13.20
N LEU A 101 3.50 2.80 12.86
CA LEU A 101 4.05 2.05 11.75
C LEU A 101 4.31 0.61 12.22
N ASP A 102 3.47 -0.31 11.75
CA ASP A 102 3.55 -1.72 12.16
C ASP A 102 4.69 -2.45 11.42
N ASN A 103 4.53 -2.58 10.11
CA ASN A 103 5.49 -3.29 9.27
C ASN A 103 6.00 -2.38 8.15
N TRP A 104 7.30 -2.36 7.98
CA TRP A 104 7.96 -1.59 6.94
C TRP A 104 9.14 -2.36 6.35
N TRP A 105 9.17 -2.46 5.02
CA TRP A 105 10.19 -3.23 4.32
C TRP A 105 10.52 -2.62 2.97
N VAL A 106 11.68 -3.01 2.43
CA VAL A 106 12.09 -2.71 1.06
C VAL A 106 12.14 -3.98 0.23
N ASN A 107 11.61 -3.92 -0.98
CA ASN A 107 11.68 -4.97 -1.98
C ASN A 107 12.72 -4.61 -3.04
N TYR A 108 13.66 -5.52 -3.30
CA TYR A 108 14.47 -5.50 -4.49
C TYR A 108 13.84 -6.48 -5.48
N GLN A 109 13.21 -5.94 -6.50
CA GLN A 109 12.48 -6.71 -7.49
C GLN A 109 13.35 -6.90 -8.74
N PRO A 110 13.81 -8.12 -9.04
CA PRO A 110 14.52 -8.42 -10.28
C PRO A 110 13.62 -8.21 -11.51
N GLN A 111 14.25 -8.03 -12.66
CA GLN A 111 13.52 -7.93 -13.94
C GLN A 111 12.67 -9.19 -14.18
N GLY A 112 11.42 -9.01 -14.61
CA GLY A 112 10.49 -10.09 -14.91
C GLY A 112 9.86 -10.76 -13.69
N VAL A 113 10.19 -10.34 -12.47
CA VAL A 113 9.54 -10.83 -11.25
C VAL A 113 8.30 -9.99 -10.96
N LEU A 114 7.18 -10.66 -10.79
CA LEU A 114 5.91 -10.04 -10.41
C LEU A 114 5.70 -10.15 -8.90
N ASN A 115 5.35 -9.05 -8.25
CA ASN A 115 4.82 -9.10 -6.89
C ASN A 115 3.36 -9.55 -6.98
N PRO A 116 3.01 -10.75 -6.46
CA PRO A 116 1.67 -11.29 -6.62
C PRO A 116 0.64 -10.47 -5.83
N LEU A 117 -0.63 -10.61 -6.20
CA LEU A 117 -1.73 -10.04 -5.44
C LEU A 117 -1.71 -10.58 -4.01
N HIS A 118 -1.71 -9.69 -3.05
CA HIS A 118 -1.68 -10.02 -1.63
C HIS A 118 -2.50 -9.01 -0.82
N THR A 119 -2.79 -9.33 0.43
CA THR A 119 -3.54 -8.48 1.34
C THR A 119 -2.64 -7.95 2.45
N HIS A 120 -2.98 -6.76 2.96
CA HIS A 120 -2.36 -6.17 4.13
C HIS A 120 -3.34 -6.18 5.31
N GLY A 121 -2.87 -6.51 6.50
CA GLY A 121 -3.67 -6.56 7.72
C GLY A 121 -3.75 -5.22 8.48
N SER A 122 -3.32 -4.12 7.86
CA SER A 122 -3.29 -2.78 8.47
C SER A 122 -4.47 -1.91 8.05
N VAL A 123 -4.74 -0.85 8.82
CA VAL A 123 -5.79 0.14 8.52
C VAL A 123 -5.46 0.93 7.26
N TYR A 124 -4.20 1.35 7.12
CA TYR A 124 -3.67 2.03 5.94
C TYR A 124 -2.44 1.31 5.44
N SER A 125 -2.22 1.36 4.14
CA SER A 125 -1.00 0.89 3.51
C SER A 125 -0.47 1.96 2.56
N PHE A 126 0.84 1.91 2.30
CA PHE A 126 1.50 2.80 1.37
C PHE A 126 2.53 2.04 0.53
N ALA A 127 2.82 2.57 -0.64
CA ALA A 127 3.91 2.09 -1.49
C ALA A 127 4.77 3.28 -1.92
N ILE A 128 6.08 3.10 -1.89
CA ILE A 128 7.05 4.11 -2.30
C ILE A 128 7.92 3.52 -3.42
N TRP A 129 7.93 4.17 -4.57
CA TRP A 129 8.84 3.86 -5.66
C TRP A 129 10.11 4.70 -5.50
N LEU A 130 11.07 4.16 -4.74
CA LEU A 130 12.32 4.86 -4.44
C LEU A 130 13.28 4.87 -5.63
N LYS A 131 13.28 3.79 -6.42
CA LYS A 131 14.06 3.66 -7.65
C LYS A 131 13.33 2.80 -8.67
N ILE A 132 13.05 3.36 -9.83
CA ILE A 132 12.53 2.66 -10.99
C ILE A 132 13.62 2.69 -12.05
N PRO A 133 14.21 1.54 -12.44
CA PRO A 133 15.35 1.51 -13.35
C PRO A 133 14.98 1.73 -14.82
N THR A 134 13.69 1.67 -15.17
CA THR A 134 13.21 1.76 -16.56
C THR A 134 12.17 2.86 -16.70
N GLU A 135 12.20 3.54 -17.84
CA GLU A 135 11.17 4.50 -18.23
C GLU A 135 9.88 3.78 -18.65
N HIS A 136 8.73 4.34 -18.31
CA HIS A 136 7.41 3.80 -18.69
C HIS A 136 7.30 3.52 -20.20
N LYS A 137 7.90 4.37 -21.04
CA LYS A 137 7.90 4.21 -22.49
C LYS A 137 8.69 2.99 -22.95
N GLU A 138 9.74 2.62 -22.22
CA GLU A 138 10.55 1.42 -22.51
C GLU A 138 9.80 0.15 -22.14
N GLN A 139 9.01 0.18 -21.07
CA GLN A 139 8.20 -0.97 -20.63
C GLN A 139 7.08 -1.30 -21.62
N ASN A 140 6.47 -0.28 -22.23
CA ASN A 140 5.39 -0.47 -23.18
C ASN A 140 5.85 -0.92 -24.58
N ASN A 141 7.13 -0.84 -24.89
CA ASN A 141 7.71 -1.24 -26.18
C ASN A 141 8.28 -2.67 -26.17
N ASN A 142 8.25 -3.37 -25.05
CA ASN A 142 8.60 -4.79 -24.96
C ASN A 142 7.31 -5.64 -25.05
N PRO A 143 7.13 -6.43 -26.13
CA PRO A 143 5.98 -7.31 -26.30
C PRO A 143 5.98 -8.46 -25.27
#